data_78befce3c16089629229b580ce05a9dc
#
_entry.id   78befce3c16089629229b580ce05a9dc
#
_cell.length_a   1.000
_cell.length_b   1.000
_cell.length_c   1.000
_cell.angle_alpha   90.00
_cell.angle_beta   90.00
_cell.angle_gamma   90.00
#
_symmetry.space_group_name_H-M   'P 1'
#
loop_
_entity.id
_entity.type
_entity.pdbx_description
1 polymer ?
#
loop_
_entity_poly.entity_id
_entity_poly.type
_entity_poly.pdbx_seq_one_letter_code
_entity_poly.pdbx_strand_id
1 'polypeptide(L)'
;MALKKDVYQAFEDVVGPENVTDDPAILDSYAWRSGLVAKLDKFVPRFEAVTLPKDTAEVQAIVRLCNQHGLQFKASSTGWGPYCDPAGPGVIKLDLRRMNRIIEINEKNMYAVVEPYVIYAQLQAELMKRGLNTNITGAGSNCSALPLAAHSNLGHLSVSGSYGERNQ
;
A
#
# COMPACT_ATOMS: atom_id res chain seq x y z
N MET A 1 8.78 21.19 0.90
CA MET A 1 10.13 21.63 0.45
C MET A 1 10.44 20.73 -0.73
N ALA A 2 10.70 21.28 -1.91
CA ALA A 2 10.94 20.42 -3.08
C ALA A 2 12.18 19.55 -2.86
N LEU A 3 12.12 18.30 -3.32
CA LEU A 3 13.25 17.37 -3.29
C LEU A 3 14.46 17.98 -4.02
N LYS A 4 15.64 17.76 -3.49
CA LYS A 4 16.86 18.11 -4.23
C LYS A 4 16.97 17.24 -5.46
N LYS A 5 17.49 17.82 -6.56
CA LYS A 5 17.55 17.14 -7.86
C LYS A 5 18.39 15.86 -7.84
N ASP A 6 19.47 15.84 -7.08
CA ASP A 6 20.32 14.66 -6.88
C ASP A 6 19.61 13.54 -6.13
N VAL A 7 18.77 13.88 -5.16
CA VAL A 7 17.97 12.91 -4.42
C VAL A 7 16.85 12.33 -5.28
N TYR A 8 16.21 13.19 -6.09
CA TYR A 8 15.19 12.72 -7.04
C TYR A 8 15.80 11.76 -8.07
N GLN A 9 16.97 12.11 -8.63
CA GLN A 9 17.70 11.23 -9.54
C GLN A 9 18.05 9.88 -8.90
N ALA A 10 18.42 9.87 -7.62
CA ALA A 10 18.70 8.61 -6.93
C ALA A 10 17.46 7.71 -6.83
N PHE A 11 16.25 8.26 -6.71
CA PHE A 11 15.02 7.47 -6.79
C PHE A 11 14.77 6.96 -8.21
N GLU A 12 15.01 7.78 -9.25
CA GLU A 12 14.93 7.34 -10.65
C GLU A 12 15.87 6.18 -10.94
N ASP A 13 17.09 6.23 -10.42
CA ASP A 13 18.09 5.16 -10.59
C ASP A 13 17.65 3.83 -9.94
N VAL A 14 16.79 3.89 -8.91
CA VAL A 14 16.28 2.69 -8.22
C VAL A 14 15.07 2.10 -8.95
N VAL A 15 14.06 2.90 -9.30
CA VAL A 15 12.77 2.39 -9.77
C VAL A 15 12.55 2.58 -11.27
N GLY A 16 13.39 3.35 -11.94
CA GLY A 16 13.21 3.84 -13.30
C GLY A 16 12.45 5.17 -13.34
N PRO A 17 12.76 6.05 -14.31
CA PRO A 17 12.17 7.38 -14.40
C PRO A 17 10.65 7.38 -14.60
N GLU A 18 10.11 6.32 -15.19
CA GLU A 18 8.65 6.16 -15.38
C GLU A 18 7.91 5.74 -14.08
N ASN A 19 8.63 5.40 -13.02
CA ASN A 19 8.10 4.90 -11.75
C ASN A 19 8.37 5.84 -10.57
N VAL A 20 8.74 7.07 -10.84
CA VAL A 20 8.86 8.13 -9.84
C VAL A 20 8.32 9.44 -10.42
N THR A 21 7.67 10.24 -9.59
CA THR A 21 7.17 11.55 -9.98
C THR A 21 7.10 12.51 -8.82
N ASP A 22 7.37 13.78 -9.09
CA ASP A 22 7.12 14.92 -8.21
C ASP A 22 6.12 15.91 -8.82
N ASP A 23 5.41 15.50 -9.88
CA ASP A 23 4.36 16.31 -10.52
C ASP A 23 3.28 16.70 -9.50
N PRO A 24 3.04 18.01 -9.29
CA PRO A 24 2.08 18.48 -8.28
C PRO A 24 0.66 17.95 -8.48
N ALA A 25 0.20 17.76 -9.71
CA ALA A 25 -1.14 17.26 -9.98
C ALA A 25 -1.29 15.79 -9.57
N ILE A 26 -0.23 15.00 -9.80
CA ILE A 26 -0.19 13.61 -9.34
C ILE A 26 -0.09 13.55 -7.82
N LEU A 27 0.79 14.36 -7.21
CA LEU A 27 0.93 14.40 -5.74
C LEU A 27 -0.37 14.78 -5.04
N ASP A 28 -1.16 15.71 -5.62
CA ASP A 28 -2.47 16.08 -5.09
C ASP A 28 -3.46 14.91 -5.09
N SER A 29 -3.39 14.03 -6.08
CA SER A 29 -4.24 12.83 -6.13
C SER A 29 -3.95 11.83 -5.01
N TYR A 30 -2.73 11.85 -4.46
CA TYR A 30 -2.32 11.02 -3.31
C TYR A 30 -2.54 11.70 -1.96
N ALA A 31 -2.82 12.98 -1.94
CA ALA A 31 -3.13 13.76 -0.73
C ALA A 31 -4.63 13.73 -0.40
N TRP A 32 -5.30 12.62 -0.71
CA TRP A 32 -6.72 12.45 -0.47
C TRP A 32 -7.01 12.27 1.02
N ARG A 33 -7.91 13.09 1.54
CA ARG A 33 -8.36 13.05 2.91
C ARG A 33 -9.63 12.24 3.05
N SER A 34 -9.60 11.16 3.83
CA SER A 34 -10.86 10.58 4.29
C SER A 34 -11.50 11.53 5.31
N GLY A 35 -12.74 11.95 5.06
CA GLY A 35 -13.46 12.94 5.87
C GLY A 35 -13.66 12.58 7.35
N LEU A 36 -13.17 11.40 7.77
CA LEU A 36 -13.31 10.91 9.15
C LEU A 36 -12.26 11.46 10.12
N VAL A 37 -11.14 12.02 9.66
CA VAL A 37 -10.00 12.36 10.52
C VAL A 37 -9.57 13.82 10.42
N ALA A 38 -10.18 14.60 9.55
CA ALA A 38 -9.71 15.92 9.22
C ALA A 38 -10.51 17.04 9.89
N LYS A 39 -9.83 17.90 10.61
CA LYS A 39 -10.30 19.27 10.73
C LYS A 39 -10.36 19.85 9.31
N LEU A 40 -11.56 20.22 8.86
CA LEU A 40 -11.86 20.67 7.49
C LEU A 40 -11.15 21.98 7.09
N ASP A 41 -10.41 22.60 8.01
CA ASP A 41 -9.74 23.89 7.86
C ASP A 41 -8.28 23.80 7.38
N LYS A 42 -7.73 22.59 7.22
CA LYS A 42 -6.33 22.42 6.80
C LYS A 42 -6.21 21.44 5.64
N PHE A 43 -5.50 21.86 4.60
CA PHE A 43 -5.09 20.95 3.54
C PHE A 43 -4.05 19.96 4.04
N VAL A 44 -4.16 18.71 3.57
CA VAL A 44 -3.10 17.71 3.78
C VAL A 44 -1.86 18.17 3.01
N PRO A 45 -0.67 18.15 3.62
CA PRO A 45 0.54 18.44 2.86
C PRO A 45 0.70 17.42 1.74
N ARG A 46 1.30 17.85 0.62
CA ARG A 46 1.68 16.94 -0.47
C ARG A 46 2.84 16.06 -0.05
N PHE A 47 2.93 14.89 -0.66
CA PHE A 47 4.17 14.14 -0.69
C PHE A 47 5.24 14.91 -1.47
N GLU A 48 6.51 14.67 -1.17
CA GLU A 48 7.61 15.27 -1.95
C GLU A 48 7.82 14.54 -3.28
N ALA A 49 7.60 13.24 -3.30
CA ALA A 49 7.55 12.41 -4.51
C ALA A 49 6.72 11.14 -4.25
N VAL A 50 6.28 10.52 -5.34
CA VAL A 50 5.68 9.17 -5.35
C VAL A 50 6.62 8.23 -6.07
N THR A 51 6.92 7.08 -5.48
CA THR A 51 7.72 6.00 -6.06
C THR A 51 6.90 4.73 -6.18
N LEU A 52 7.08 3.97 -7.26
CA LEU A 52 6.36 2.74 -7.55
C LEU A 52 7.34 1.54 -7.59
N PRO A 53 7.78 1.03 -6.44
CA PRO A 53 8.68 -0.13 -6.42
C PRO A 53 7.97 -1.40 -6.91
N LYS A 54 8.72 -2.27 -7.62
CA LYS A 54 8.20 -3.54 -8.15
C LYS A 54 8.47 -4.75 -7.25
N ASP A 55 9.43 -4.62 -6.32
CA ASP A 55 9.88 -5.72 -5.48
C ASP A 55 10.51 -5.25 -4.17
N THR A 56 10.85 -6.20 -3.31
CA THR A 56 11.47 -5.95 -2.01
C THR A 56 12.83 -5.25 -2.12
N ALA A 57 13.60 -5.53 -3.17
CA ALA A 57 14.93 -4.92 -3.33
C ALA A 57 14.81 -3.43 -3.61
N GLU A 58 13.89 -3.01 -4.48
CA GLU A 58 13.59 -1.60 -4.73
C GLU A 58 13.04 -0.90 -3.48
N VAL A 59 12.12 -1.55 -2.73
CA VAL A 59 11.63 -1.01 -1.45
C VAL A 59 12.78 -0.78 -0.46
N GLN A 60 13.69 -1.74 -0.30
CA GLN A 60 14.86 -1.61 0.56
C GLN A 60 15.77 -0.46 0.12
N ALA A 61 16.00 -0.30 -1.18
CA ALA A 61 16.83 0.78 -1.71
C ALA A 61 16.18 2.15 -1.43
N ILE A 62 14.88 2.30 -1.65
CA ILE A 62 14.14 3.52 -1.34
C ILE A 62 14.23 3.85 0.16
N VAL A 63 14.03 2.87 1.04
CA VAL A 63 14.12 3.08 2.50
C VAL A 63 15.53 3.52 2.91
N ARG A 64 16.59 2.94 2.30
CA ARG A 64 17.97 3.39 2.56
C ARG A 64 18.19 4.83 2.11
N LEU A 65 17.70 5.21 0.92
CA LEU A 65 17.77 6.60 0.44
C LEU A 65 17.04 7.56 1.38
N CYS A 66 15.83 7.20 1.82
CA CYS A 66 15.10 8.01 2.79
C CYS A 66 15.91 8.22 4.08
N ASN A 67 16.51 7.16 4.62
CA ASN A 67 17.35 7.23 5.83
C ASN A 67 18.60 8.11 5.61
N GLN A 68 19.28 7.96 4.46
CA GLN A 68 20.48 8.74 4.13
C GLN A 68 20.20 10.24 4.02
N HIS A 69 19.03 10.61 3.54
CA HIS A 69 18.64 12.00 3.32
C HIS A 69 17.71 12.58 4.40
N GLY A 70 17.44 11.83 5.47
CA GLY A 70 16.57 12.27 6.56
C GLY A 70 15.12 12.48 6.12
N LEU A 71 14.66 11.75 5.09
CA LEU A 71 13.29 11.79 4.58
C LEU A 71 12.42 10.77 5.30
N GLN A 72 11.18 11.14 5.51
CA GLN A 72 10.16 10.19 5.95
C GLN A 72 9.58 9.48 4.73
N PHE A 73 9.02 8.30 4.93
CA PHE A 73 8.28 7.61 3.87
C PHE A 73 6.97 7.04 4.39
N LYS A 74 6.05 6.83 3.47
CA LYS A 74 4.76 6.22 3.75
C LYS A 74 4.37 5.27 2.63
N ALA A 75 4.28 3.98 2.96
CA ALA A 75 3.83 2.97 2.02
C ALA A 75 2.30 2.85 2.03
N SER A 76 1.74 2.57 0.88
CA SER A 76 0.35 2.12 0.76
C SER A 76 0.21 1.13 -0.39
N SER A 77 -0.76 0.26 -0.23
CA SER A 77 -1.29 -0.58 -1.31
C SER A 77 -2.46 0.13 -1.99
N THR A 78 -3.69 -0.34 -1.82
CA THR A 78 -4.88 0.26 -2.45
C THR A 78 -5.31 1.63 -1.89
N GLY A 79 -4.69 2.10 -0.82
CA GLY A 79 -4.89 3.47 -0.33
C GLY A 79 -6.19 3.72 0.43
N TRP A 80 -6.92 2.70 0.81
CA TRP A 80 -8.23 2.80 1.47
C TRP A 80 -8.15 3.13 2.96
N GLY A 81 -7.28 3.93 3.41
CA GLY A 81 -7.21 4.23 4.83
C GLY A 81 -6.78 5.66 5.12
N PRO A 82 -7.22 6.24 6.22
CA PRO A 82 -6.82 7.59 6.64
C PRO A 82 -5.32 7.67 6.97
N TYR A 83 -4.67 6.54 7.07
CA TYR A 83 -3.24 6.44 7.39
C TYR A 83 -2.33 6.56 6.16
N CYS A 84 -2.91 6.69 4.96
CA CYS A 84 -2.17 6.79 3.71
C CYS A 84 -1.68 8.21 3.40
N ASP A 85 -2.19 9.21 4.13
CA ASP A 85 -1.86 10.61 3.96
C ASP A 85 -0.50 10.97 4.58
N PRO A 86 0.24 11.94 4.04
CA PRO A 86 1.48 12.40 4.66
C PRO A 86 1.20 13.07 6.00
N ALA A 87 2.03 12.74 7.00
CA ALA A 87 1.91 13.34 8.34
C ALA A 87 2.46 14.78 8.41
N GLY A 88 3.24 15.18 7.40
CA GLY A 88 3.88 16.49 7.32
C GLY A 88 4.65 16.64 6.01
N PRO A 89 5.44 17.70 5.85
CA PRO A 89 6.35 17.86 4.71
C PRO A 89 7.52 16.86 4.79
N GLY A 90 8.19 16.62 3.67
CA GLY A 90 9.37 15.74 3.61
C GLY A 90 9.03 14.25 3.56
N VAL A 91 7.83 13.88 3.15
CA VAL A 91 7.38 12.48 3.08
C VAL A 91 7.40 11.97 1.65
N ILE A 92 8.05 10.84 1.43
CA ILE A 92 8.05 10.09 0.17
C ILE A 92 6.92 9.06 0.20
N LYS A 93 6.14 9.00 -0.87
CA LYS A 93 5.11 7.98 -1.06
C LYS A 93 5.70 6.73 -1.71
N LEU A 94 5.50 5.59 -1.11
CA LEU A 94 5.72 4.29 -1.74
C LEU A 94 4.36 3.71 -2.12
N ASP A 95 4.05 3.73 -3.41
CA ASP A 95 2.85 3.09 -3.94
C ASP A 95 3.21 1.67 -4.39
N LEU A 96 2.70 0.68 -3.69
CA LEU A 96 3.08 -0.71 -3.87
C LEU A 96 2.29 -1.42 -4.97
N ARG A 97 1.59 -0.69 -5.86
CA ARG A 97 0.70 -1.26 -6.90
C ARG A 97 1.37 -2.25 -7.86
N ARG A 98 2.69 -2.16 -8.02
CA ARG A 98 3.47 -3.09 -8.86
C ARG A 98 3.76 -4.42 -8.16
N MET A 99 3.56 -4.50 -6.84
CA MET A 99 3.77 -5.69 -6.02
C MET A 99 2.42 -6.41 -5.81
N ASN A 100 1.92 -7.07 -6.84
CA ASN A 100 0.56 -7.63 -6.89
C ASN A 100 0.50 -9.13 -7.24
N ARG A 101 1.58 -9.88 -6.99
CA ARG A 101 1.65 -11.32 -7.28
C ARG A 101 1.16 -12.15 -6.11
N ILE A 102 0.41 -13.20 -6.41
CA ILE A 102 0.17 -14.32 -5.49
C ILE A 102 1.38 -15.26 -5.65
N ILE A 103 2.20 -15.36 -4.61
CA ILE A 103 3.47 -16.09 -4.64
C ILE A 103 3.25 -17.58 -4.44
N GLU A 104 2.40 -17.94 -3.46
CA GLU A 104 2.11 -19.32 -3.09
C GLU A 104 0.67 -19.43 -2.59
N ILE A 105 0.01 -20.53 -2.92
CA ILE A 105 -1.20 -21.00 -2.25
C ILE A 105 -0.91 -22.43 -1.77
N ASN A 106 -0.86 -22.60 -0.45
CA ASN A 106 -0.60 -23.90 0.16
C ASN A 106 -1.91 -24.52 0.66
N GLU A 107 -2.47 -25.42 -0.16
CA GLU A 107 -3.76 -26.06 0.11
C GLU A 107 -3.71 -26.96 1.35
N LYS A 108 -2.58 -27.62 1.59
CA LYS A 108 -2.40 -28.54 2.73
C LYS A 108 -2.41 -27.79 4.06
N ASN A 109 -1.74 -26.65 4.12
CA ASN A 109 -1.56 -25.87 5.34
C ASN A 109 -2.51 -24.68 5.41
N MET A 110 -3.38 -24.47 4.41
CA MET A 110 -4.43 -23.47 4.37
C MET A 110 -3.92 -22.03 4.52
N TYR A 111 -2.80 -21.70 3.83
CA TYR A 111 -2.31 -20.32 3.77
C TYR A 111 -1.99 -19.90 2.32
N ALA A 112 -1.92 -18.60 2.12
CA ALA A 112 -1.42 -17.98 0.90
C ALA A 112 -0.33 -16.95 1.22
N VAL A 113 0.72 -16.92 0.39
CA VAL A 113 1.76 -15.88 0.42
C VAL A 113 1.50 -14.93 -0.74
N VAL A 114 1.31 -13.67 -0.43
CA VAL A 114 0.92 -12.66 -1.41
C VAL A 114 1.74 -11.38 -1.26
N GLU A 115 1.92 -10.67 -2.36
CA GLU A 115 2.51 -9.33 -2.33
C GLU A 115 1.51 -8.28 -1.79
N PRO A 116 2.01 -7.13 -1.32
CA PRO A 116 1.19 -6.16 -0.58
C PRO A 116 -0.02 -5.60 -1.34
N TYR A 117 0.02 -5.56 -2.68
CA TYR A 117 -1.07 -4.99 -3.48
C TYR A 117 -2.10 -6.02 -3.94
N VAL A 118 -1.92 -7.31 -3.68
CA VAL A 118 -2.93 -8.31 -4.03
C VAL A 118 -4.26 -7.97 -3.37
N ILE A 119 -5.30 -7.73 -4.17
CA ILE A 119 -6.64 -7.42 -3.66
C ILE A 119 -7.40 -8.70 -3.33
N TYR A 120 -8.37 -8.60 -2.42
CA TYR A 120 -9.15 -9.77 -1.99
C TYR A 120 -9.86 -10.46 -3.14
N ALA A 121 -10.47 -9.72 -4.07
CA ALA A 121 -11.15 -10.31 -5.21
C ALA A 121 -10.22 -11.18 -6.07
N GLN A 122 -8.98 -10.74 -6.28
CA GLN A 122 -7.96 -11.49 -7.00
C GLN A 122 -7.59 -12.78 -6.24
N LEU A 123 -7.29 -12.65 -4.94
CA LEU A 123 -6.96 -13.78 -4.09
C LEU A 123 -8.11 -14.80 -4.04
N GLN A 124 -9.33 -14.33 -3.82
CA GLN A 124 -10.53 -15.16 -3.82
C GLN A 124 -10.67 -15.96 -5.10
N ALA A 125 -10.54 -15.31 -6.25
CA ALA A 125 -10.68 -15.98 -7.54
C ALA A 125 -9.68 -17.14 -7.70
N GLU A 126 -8.44 -16.95 -7.26
CA GLU A 126 -7.42 -18.00 -7.32
C GLU A 126 -7.64 -19.12 -6.28
N LEU A 127 -8.13 -18.78 -5.10
CA LEU A 127 -8.48 -19.75 -4.06
C LEU A 127 -9.67 -20.63 -4.49
N MET A 128 -10.72 -20.02 -5.08
CA MET A 128 -11.91 -20.76 -5.52
C MET A 128 -11.61 -21.78 -6.62
N LYS A 129 -10.65 -21.53 -7.49
CA LYS A 129 -10.16 -22.51 -8.49
C LYS A 129 -9.60 -23.79 -7.85
N ARG A 130 -9.24 -23.72 -6.57
CA ARG A 130 -8.66 -24.82 -5.78
C ARG A 130 -9.59 -25.36 -4.70
N GLY A 131 -10.86 -24.96 -4.74
CA GLY A 131 -11.87 -25.33 -3.74
C GLY A 131 -11.68 -24.68 -2.36
N LEU A 132 -10.85 -23.64 -2.29
CA LEU A 132 -10.58 -22.86 -1.09
C LEU A 132 -11.36 -21.55 -1.11
N ASN A 133 -11.51 -20.95 0.07
CA ASN A 133 -12.18 -19.67 0.21
C ASN A 133 -11.47 -18.81 1.25
N THR A 134 -11.63 -17.50 1.14
CA THR A 134 -11.23 -16.54 2.17
C THR A 134 -12.43 -15.68 2.54
N ASN A 135 -12.42 -15.15 3.76
CA ASN A 135 -13.48 -14.25 4.20
C ASN A 135 -13.36 -12.92 3.49
N ILE A 136 -14.21 -12.72 2.48
CA ILE A 136 -14.35 -11.41 1.85
C ILE A 136 -15.51 -10.68 2.51
N THR A 137 -15.23 -9.49 2.95
CA THR A 137 -16.23 -8.52 3.31
C THR A 137 -16.57 -7.69 2.07
N GLY A 138 -17.85 -7.59 1.69
CA GLY A 138 -18.29 -7.01 0.42
C GLY A 138 -17.55 -5.74 -0.01
N ALA A 139 -17.56 -4.69 0.79
CA ALA A 139 -16.84 -3.43 0.50
C ALA A 139 -15.31 -3.59 0.48
N GLY A 140 -14.77 -4.63 1.09
CA GLY A 140 -13.35 -4.91 1.16
C GLY A 140 -12.78 -5.67 -0.04
N SER A 141 -13.61 -6.10 -0.99
CA SER A 141 -13.15 -6.91 -2.13
C SER A 141 -12.07 -6.23 -2.98
N ASN A 142 -12.11 -4.92 -3.09
CA ASN A 142 -11.13 -4.10 -3.80
C ASN A 142 -9.96 -3.62 -2.91
N CYS A 143 -9.95 -3.98 -1.63
CA CYS A 143 -8.86 -3.67 -0.74
C CYS A 143 -7.77 -4.73 -0.82
N SER A 144 -6.55 -4.34 -0.51
CA SER A 144 -5.44 -5.29 -0.41
C SER A 144 -5.68 -6.31 0.69
N ALA A 145 -5.40 -7.56 0.39
CA ALA A 145 -5.66 -8.67 1.30
C ALA A 145 -4.84 -8.56 2.60
N LEU A 146 -3.53 -8.25 2.51
CA LEU A 146 -2.64 -8.15 3.68
C LEU A 146 -3.05 -7.05 4.66
N PRO A 147 -3.20 -5.78 4.26
CA PRO A 147 -3.63 -4.74 5.19
C PRO A 147 -4.99 -5.00 5.81
N LEU A 148 -5.91 -5.58 5.04
CA LEU A 148 -7.24 -5.86 5.53
C LEU A 148 -7.25 -7.04 6.51
N ALA A 149 -6.44 -8.06 6.28
CA ALA A 149 -6.25 -9.18 7.20
C ALA A 149 -5.62 -8.72 8.53
N ALA A 150 -4.68 -7.76 8.47
CA ALA A 150 -4.06 -7.18 9.66
C ALA A 150 -5.00 -6.22 10.42
N HIS A 151 -6.00 -5.65 9.77
CA HIS A 151 -7.01 -4.81 10.39
C HIS A 151 -8.22 -5.64 10.82
N SER A 152 -8.26 -6.01 12.09
CA SER A 152 -9.35 -6.80 12.70
C SER A 152 -10.74 -6.19 12.57
N ASN A 153 -10.84 -4.91 12.27
CA ASN A 153 -12.10 -4.16 12.22
C ASN A 153 -13.10 -4.64 11.15
N LEU A 154 -12.67 -5.37 10.13
CA LEU A 154 -13.58 -5.93 9.13
C LEU A 154 -13.85 -7.42 9.30
N GLY A 155 -13.13 -8.09 10.19
CA GLY A 155 -13.38 -9.50 10.50
C GLY A 155 -14.74 -9.76 11.12
N HIS A 156 -15.31 -8.80 11.81
CA HIS A 156 -16.64 -8.91 12.43
C HIS A 156 -17.79 -8.90 11.40
N LEU A 157 -17.54 -8.51 10.17
CA LEU A 157 -18.52 -8.59 9.07
C LEU A 157 -18.57 -9.98 8.42
N SER A 158 -17.70 -10.88 8.83
CA SER A 158 -17.70 -12.25 8.33
C SER A 158 -18.80 -13.08 8.97
N VAL A 159 -19.61 -13.71 8.15
CA VAL A 159 -20.69 -14.62 8.58
C VAL A 159 -20.14 -15.82 9.36
N SER A 160 -18.89 -16.22 9.10
CA SER A 160 -18.23 -17.33 9.76
C SER A 160 -17.65 -16.99 11.14
N GLY A 161 -17.75 -15.75 11.58
CA GLY A 161 -17.18 -15.29 12.83
C GLY A 161 -15.64 -15.33 12.86
N SER A 162 -15.02 -15.36 11.70
CA SER A 162 -13.56 -15.24 11.59
C SER A 162 -13.13 -13.83 11.86
N TYR A 163 -12.07 -13.71 12.58
CA TYR A 163 -11.50 -12.44 12.98
C TYR A 163 -10.16 -12.24 12.29
N GLY A 164 -9.72 -10.99 12.17
CA GLY A 164 -8.44 -10.68 11.55
C GLY A 164 -7.28 -11.47 12.11
N GLU A 165 -7.31 -11.76 13.40
CA GLU A 165 -6.29 -12.54 14.09
C GLU A 165 -6.16 -13.99 13.60
N ARG A 166 -7.19 -14.52 12.96
CA ARG A 166 -7.18 -15.89 12.43
C ARG A 166 -6.62 -16.00 11.01
N ASN A 167 -6.33 -14.88 10.40
CA ASN A 167 -5.75 -14.82 9.07
C ASN A 167 -4.22 -14.68 9.11
N GLN A 168 -3.63 -14.99 10.27
CA GLN A 168 -2.17 -15.01 10.46
C GLN A 168 -1.52 -16.24 9.86
#